data_414f0b87823425856de0d673bf8ab368
#
_entry.id   414f0b87823425856de0d673bf8ab368
#
_cell.length_a   1.000
_cell.length_b   1.000
_cell.length_c   1.000
_cell.angle_alpha   90.00
_cell.angle_beta   90.00
_cell.angle_gamma   90.00
#
_symmetry.space_group_name_H-M   'P 1'
#
loop_
_entity.id
_entity.type
_entity.pdbx_description
1 polymer ?
#
loop_
_entity_poly.entity_id
_entity_poly.type
_entity_poly.pdbx_seq_one_letter_code
_entity_poly.pdbx_strand_id
1 'polypeptide(L)'
;MKIKKNNVIDCPILIATSDGYLDLLKPFSYLFNEFWSAKQPVTILGYKSPTFGLPSNFTFESLGEQRGIQFWAEDIKKYLCDLKDEYFIYSAEDLFLTRPVNFESLKTLLKFWHTEDFNLARIGLGNTVKNEAHTH
;
A
#
# COMPACT_ATOMS: atom_id res chain seq x y z
N MET A 1 -14.28 4.09 -2.81
CA MET A 1 -13.05 4.71 -2.25
C MET A 1 -13.24 6.21 -2.19
N LYS A 2 -13.00 6.80 -1.04
CA LYS A 2 -13.19 8.25 -0.81
C LYS A 2 -11.95 8.84 -0.14
N ILE A 3 -11.66 10.11 -0.42
CA ILE A 3 -10.68 10.89 0.32
C ILE A 3 -11.41 11.65 1.40
N LYS A 4 -11.09 11.36 2.66
CA LYS A 4 -11.63 12.01 3.84
C LYS A 4 -10.86 13.28 4.16
N LYS A 5 -11.33 14.08 5.12
CA LYS A 5 -10.57 15.20 5.67
C LYS A 5 -9.18 14.70 6.14
N ASN A 6 -8.15 15.56 6.05
CA ASN A 6 -6.76 15.26 6.39
C ASN A 6 -6.08 14.25 5.45
N ASN A 7 -6.54 14.13 4.19
CA ASN A 7 -5.91 13.30 3.17
C ASN A 7 -5.86 11.80 3.53
N VAL A 8 -6.92 11.33 4.19
CA VAL A 8 -7.08 9.90 4.53
C VAL A 8 -8.05 9.27 3.55
N ILE A 9 -7.65 8.16 2.95
CA ILE A 9 -8.50 7.34 2.09
C ILE A 9 -9.08 6.17 2.88
N ASP A 10 -10.23 5.68 2.46
CA ASP A 10 -10.97 4.63 3.17
C ASP A 10 -10.76 3.22 2.61
N CYS A 11 -9.82 3.06 1.69
CA CYS A 11 -9.42 1.73 1.24
C CYS A 11 -8.12 1.27 1.92
N PRO A 12 -7.87 -0.05 2.02
CA PRO A 12 -6.64 -0.54 2.61
C PRO A 12 -5.41 -0.10 1.84
N ILE A 13 -4.37 0.29 2.57
CA ILE A 13 -3.02 0.47 2.04
C ILE A 13 -2.17 -0.67 2.59
N LEU A 14 -1.67 -1.51 1.70
CA LEU A 14 -0.94 -2.73 2.01
C LEU A 14 0.49 -2.59 1.53
N ILE A 15 1.42 -2.76 2.45
CA ILE A 15 2.86 -2.64 2.17
C ILE A 15 3.51 -3.98 2.44
N ALA A 16 4.04 -4.60 1.39
CA ALA A 16 4.72 -5.87 1.52
C ALA A 16 6.15 -5.70 2.00
N THR A 17 6.60 -6.58 2.88
CA THR A 17 7.97 -6.65 3.36
C THR A 17 8.42 -8.10 3.51
N SER A 18 9.71 -8.31 3.68
CA SER A 18 10.30 -9.61 3.99
C SER A 18 11.27 -9.47 5.16
N ASP A 19 11.66 -10.60 5.76
CA ASP A 19 12.48 -10.61 6.97
C ASP A 19 13.81 -9.86 6.80
N GLY A 20 14.41 -9.95 5.62
CA GLY A 20 15.68 -9.27 5.32
C GLY A 20 15.59 -7.75 5.17
N TYR A 21 14.39 -7.20 5.05
CA TYR A 21 14.18 -5.78 4.74
C TYR A 21 13.36 -5.03 5.80
N LEU A 22 13.15 -5.63 6.96
CA LEU A 22 12.36 -5.00 8.04
C LEU A 22 12.89 -3.62 8.45
N ASP A 23 14.19 -3.42 8.43
CA ASP A 23 14.79 -2.13 8.81
C ASP A 23 14.38 -0.98 7.88
N LEU A 24 13.98 -1.27 6.64
CA LEU A 24 13.49 -0.26 5.70
C LEU A 24 12.15 0.32 6.13
N LEU A 25 11.40 -0.36 7.01
CA LEU A 25 10.14 0.15 7.55
C LEU A 25 10.34 1.43 8.38
N LYS A 26 11.52 1.65 8.95
CA LYS A 26 11.82 2.88 9.69
C LYS A 26 11.77 4.11 8.79
N PRO A 27 12.62 4.22 7.75
CA PRO A 27 12.53 5.36 6.83
C PRO A 27 11.23 5.37 6.05
N PHE A 28 10.70 4.19 5.67
CA PHE A 28 9.43 4.11 4.95
C PHE A 28 8.29 4.77 5.72
N SER A 29 8.09 4.37 6.97
CA SER A 29 6.98 4.88 7.78
C SER A 29 7.14 6.38 8.11
N TYR A 30 8.36 6.83 8.33
CA TYR A 30 8.64 8.25 8.53
C TYR A 30 8.26 9.08 7.30
N LEU A 31 8.73 8.68 6.13
CA LEU A 31 8.46 9.40 4.88
C LEU A 31 6.99 9.32 4.48
N PHE A 32 6.35 8.17 4.70
CA PHE A 32 4.92 8.03 4.47
C PHE A 32 4.13 9.02 5.32
N ASN A 33 4.40 9.10 6.60
CA ASN A 33 3.69 10.00 7.49
C ASN A 33 3.98 11.47 7.18
N GLU A 34 5.17 11.78 6.70
CA GLU A 34 5.55 13.14 6.31
C GLU A 34 4.85 13.57 5.01
N PHE A 35 4.77 12.69 4.01
CA PHE A 35 4.32 13.04 2.67
C PHE A 35 2.89 12.60 2.34
N TRP A 36 2.34 11.65 3.05
CA TRP A 36 0.94 11.27 2.95
C TRP A 36 0.14 11.83 4.13
N SER A 37 0.06 11.07 5.20
CA SER A 37 -0.59 11.48 6.44
C SER A 37 -0.27 10.50 7.57
N ALA A 38 0.06 11.02 8.74
CA ALA A 38 0.22 10.22 9.94
C ALA A 38 -1.11 9.66 10.49
N LYS A 39 -2.24 10.06 9.90
CA LYS A 39 -3.58 9.56 10.24
C LYS A 39 -4.07 8.47 9.29
N GLN A 40 -3.36 8.22 8.20
CA GLN A 40 -3.72 7.19 7.26
C GLN A 40 -3.37 5.81 7.83
N PRO A 41 -4.37 4.92 8.01
CA PRO A 41 -4.07 3.53 8.39
C PRO A 41 -3.30 2.81 7.29
N VAL A 42 -2.25 2.11 7.69
CA VAL A 42 -1.40 1.32 6.79
C VAL A 42 -1.17 -0.05 7.40
N THR A 43 -1.32 -1.09 6.60
CA THR A 43 -1.04 -2.47 7.01
C THR A 43 0.25 -2.94 6.35
N ILE A 44 1.20 -3.36 7.17
CA ILE A 44 2.42 -4.02 6.71
C ILE A 44 2.17 -5.52 6.65
N LEU A 45 2.38 -6.11 5.50
CA LEU A 45 2.29 -7.56 5.29
C LEU A 45 3.69 -8.14 5.24
N GLY A 46 4.03 -8.94 6.21
CA GLY A 46 5.35 -9.56 6.32
C GLY A 46 5.27 -10.92 6.99
N TYR A 47 6.37 -11.37 7.53
CA TYR A 47 6.45 -12.68 8.17
C TYR A 47 6.85 -12.54 9.63
N LYS A 48 8.07 -12.14 9.90
CA LYS A 48 8.57 -11.89 11.25
C LYS A 48 8.27 -10.46 11.67
N SER A 49 7.72 -10.28 12.86
CA SER A 49 7.46 -8.95 13.42
C SER A 49 8.76 -8.14 13.57
N PRO A 50 8.73 -6.84 13.24
CA PRO A 50 9.87 -5.99 13.54
C PRO A 50 10.15 -5.91 15.04
N THR A 51 11.41 -5.76 15.41
CA THR A 51 11.85 -5.65 16.82
C THR A 51 11.76 -4.22 17.34
N PHE A 52 11.42 -3.26 16.49
CA PHE A 52 11.24 -1.86 16.83
C PHE A 52 9.78 -1.46 16.70
N GLY A 53 9.39 -0.35 17.33
CA GLY A 53 8.03 0.18 17.23
C GLY A 53 7.76 0.84 15.88
N LEU A 54 6.57 0.59 15.35
CA LEU A 54 6.03 1.32 14.19
C LEU A 54 5.18 2.49 14.69
N PRO A 55 5.00 3.55 13.85
CA PRO A 55 4.04 4.62 14.17
C PRO A 55 2.63 4.04 14.40
N SER A 56 1.83 4.73 15.19
CA SER A 56 0.51 4.23 15.62
C SER A 56 -0.50 3.95 14.51
N ASN A 57 -0.33 4.58 13.34
CA ASN A 57 -1.17 4.35 12.17
C ASN A 57 -0.76 3.11 11.35
N PHE A 58 0.37 2.47 11.69
CA PHE A 58 0.86 1.25 11.05
C PHE A 58 0.50 0.04 11.88
N THR A 59 -0.02 -1.00 11.21
CA THR A 59 -0.29 -2.31 11.80
C THR A 59 0.53 -3.35 11.05
N PHE A 60 1.20 -4.25 11.77
CA PHE A 60 1.92 -5.37 11.18
C PHE A 60 1.05 -6.62 11.23
N GLU A 61 0.87 -7.26 10.07
CA GLU A 61 0.23 -8.56 9.97
C GLU A 61 1.20 -9.60 9.41
N SER A 62 1.38 -10.69 10.14
CA SER A 62 2.21 -11.80 9.71
C SER A 62 1.46 -12.73 8.76
N LEU A 63 2.12 -13.08 7.66
CA LEU A 63 1.64 -14.08 6.71
C LEU A 63 2.09 -15.50 7.10
N GLY A 64 2.67 -15.66 8.29
CA GLY A 64 3.18 -16.92 8.78
C GLY A 64 4.70 -16.98 8.76
N GLU A 65 5.25 -18.12 8.43
CA GLU A 65 6.70 -18.32 8.30
C GLU A 65 7.15 -18.06 6.85
N GLN A 66 8.25 -17.35 6.68
CA GLN A 66 8.81 -17.11 5.35
C GLN A 66 9.45 -18.39 4.80
N ARG A 67 8.88 -18.91 3.72
CA ARG A 67 9.27 -20.18 3.12
C ARG A 67 10.19 -20.04 1.92
N GLY A 68 10.47 -18.81 1.50
CA GLY A 68 11.27 -18.49 0.33
C GLY A 68 10.50 -17.67 -0.70
N ILE A 69 11.24 -17.08 -1.63
CA ILE A 69 10.70 -16.12 -2.59
C ILE A 69 9.60 -16.71 -3.49
N GLN A 70 9.68 -17.99 -3.81
CA GLN A 70 8.70 -18.67 -4.67
C GLN A 70 7.31 -18.77 -4.05
N PHE A 71 7.20 -18.66 -2.72
CA PHE A 71 5.92 -18.73 -2.01
C PHE A 71 5.34 -17.37 -1.67
N TRP A 72 6.10 -16.30 -1.87
CA TRP A 72 5.70 -14.95 -1.50
C TRP A 72 4.40 -14.52 -2.21
N ALA A 73 4.32 -14.76 -3.51
CA ALA A 73 3.15 -14.39 -4.29
C ALA A 73 1.89 -15.17 -3.85
N GLU A 74 2.05 -16.44 -3.48
CA GLU A 74 0.94 -17.26 -2.95
C GLU A 74 0.45 -16.73 -1.61
N ASP A 75 1.36 -16.35 -0.72
CA ASP A 75 1.02 -15.82 0.59
C ASP A 75 0.26 -14.49 0.48
N ILE A 76 0.71 -13.60 -0.38
CA ILE A 76 0.02 -12.33 -0.67
C ILE A 76 -1.35 -12.59 -1.30
N LYS A 77 -1.42 -13.47 -2.29
CA LYS A 77 -2.68 -13.83 -2.94
C LYS A 77 -3.70 -14.36 -1.94
N LYS A 78 -3.27 -15.23 -1.03
CA LYS A 78 -4.14 -15.77 0.01
C LYS A 78 -4.70 -14.65 0.90
N TYR A 79 -3.85 -13.73 1.33
CA TYR A 79 -4.29 -12.57 2.11
C TYR A 79 -5.31 -11.73 1.35
N LEU A 80 -5.03 -11.41 0.08
CA LEU A 80 -5.92 -10.60 -0.76
C LEU A 80 -7.27 -11.28 -1.02
N CYS A 81 -7.29 -12.60 -1.16
CA CYS A 81 -8.54 -13.35 -1.34
C CYS A 81 -9.45 -13.28 -0.11
N ASP A 82 -8.89 -13.13 1.08
CA ASP A 82 -9.65 -13.01 2.32
C ASP A 82 -10.03 -11.55 2.64
N LEU A 83 -9.53 -10.59 1.86
CA LEU A 83 -9.83 -9.18 2.02
C LEU A 83 -11.26 -8.90 1.54
N LYS A 84 -12.07 -8.23 2.38
CA LYS A 84 -13.46 -7.90 2.05
C LYS A 84 -13.61 -6.64 1.21
N ASP A 85 -12.57 -5.82 1.17
CA ASP A 85 -12.57 -4.57 0.43
C ASP A 85 -12.46 -4.83 -1.07
N GLU A 86 -13.21 -4.07 -1.86
CA GLU A 86 -13.21 -4.16 -3.32
C GLU A 86 -11.95 -3.57 -3.94
N TYR A 87 -11.37 -2.56 -3.27
CA TYR A 87 -10.18 -1.84 -3.72
C TYR A 87 -9.13 -1.80 -2.63
N PHE A 88 -7.88 -1.78 -3.04
CA PHE A 88 -6.75 -1.59 -2.14
C PHE A 88 -5.59 -0.93 -2.89
N ILE A 89 -4.70 -0.29 -2.14
CA ILE A 89 -3.41 0.19 -2.65
C ILE A 89 -2.33 -0.77 -2.16
N TYR A 90 -1.46 -1.18 -3.05
CA TYR A 90 -0.40 -2.13 -2.76
C TYR A 90 0.96 -1.54 -3.14
N SER A 91 1.91 -1.66 -2.25
CA SER A 91 3.28 -1.20 -2.47
C SER A 91 4.27 -2.07 -1.68
N ALA A 92 5.52 -1.70 -1.68
CA ALA A 92 6.58 -2.38 -0.96
C ALA A 92 7.41 -1.39 -0.13
N GLU A 93 8.13 -1.91 0.87
CA GLU A 93 8.88 -1.13 1.86
C GLU A 93 10.06 -0.32 1.29
N ASP A 94 10.53 -0.68 0.09
CA ASP A 94 11.63 0.02 -0.58
C ASP A 94 11.17 1.13 -1.54
N LEU A 95 9.86 1.34 -1.66
CA LEU A 95 9.27 2.38 -2.50
C LEU A 95 8.91 3.59 -1.64
N PHE A 96 9.93 4.40 -1.32
CA PHE A 96 9.77 5.56 -0.45
C PHE A 96 9.06 6.72 -1.15
N LEU A 97 8.16 7.38 -0.42
CA LEU A 97 7.66 8.68 -0.84
C LEU A 97 8.77 9.72 -0.69
N THR A 98 8.98 10.52 -1.73
CA THR A 98 10.03 11.53 -1.78
C THR A 98 9.50 12.96 -1.89
N ARG A 99 8.19 13.10 -1.99
CA ARG A 99 7.49 14.39 -2.07
C ARG A 99 6.03 14.21 -1.62
N PRO A 100 5.33 15.30 -1.28
CA PRO A 100 3.93 15.22 -0.90
C PRO A 100 3.09 14.52 -1.98
N VAL A 101 2.16 13.69 -1.53
CA VAL A 101 1.21 13.01 -2.41
C VAL A 101 0.31 14.04 -3.07
N ASN A 102 0.13 13.93 -4.38
CA ASN A 102 -0.79 14.77 -5.12
C ASN A 102 -2.22 14.21 -4.99
N PHE A 103 -2.97 14.70 -4.00
CA PHE A 103 -4.32 14.24 -3.73
C PHE A 103 -5.31 14.64 -4.83
N GLU A 104 -5.06 15.70 -5.59
CA GLU A 104 -5.89 16.05 -6.74
C GLU A 104 -5.78 15.00 -7.85
N SER A 105 -4.58 14.53 -8.14
CA SER A 105 -4.36 13.43 -9.08
C SER A 105 -4.98 12.13 -8.58
N LEU A 106 -4.85 11.83 -7.29
CA LEU A 106 -5.46 10.66 -6.67
C LEU A 106 -6.99 10.72 -6.75
N LYS A 107 -7.57 11.88 -6.48
CA LYS A 107 -9.00 12.13 -6.58
C LYS A 107 -9.52 11.94 -8.00
N THR A 108 -8.77 12.41 -9.00
CA THR A 108 -9.09 12.19 -10.42
C THR A 108 -9.06 10.71 -10.75
N LEU A 109 -8.05 9.98 -10.28
CA LEU A 109 -7.95 8.53 -10.46
C LEU A 109 -9.16 7.81 -9.84
N LEU A 110 -9.57 8.19 -8.64
CA LEU A 110 -10.71 7.58 -7.97
C LEU A 110 -12.02 7.78 -8.72
N LYS A 111 -12.23 8.97 -9.29
CA LYS A 111 -13.38 9.23 -10.16
C LYS A 111 -13.35 8.35 -11.41
N PHE A 112 -12.18 8.22 -12.03
CA PHE A 112 -11.98 7.38 -13.20
C PHE A 112 -12.23 5.91 -12.90
N TRP A 113 -11.83 5.45 -11.73
CA TRP A 113 -12.01 4.08 -11.26
C TRP A 113 -13.49 3.68 -11.17
N HIS A 114 -14.34 4.61 -10.76
CA HIS A 114 -15.78 4.37 -10.65
C HIS A 114 -16.52 4.42 -11.98
N THR A 115 -15.97 5.09 -12.99
CA THR A 115 -16.63 5.30 -14.28
C THR A 115 -16.13 4.36 -15.37
N GLU A 116 -14.93 3.83 -15.22
CA GLU A 116 -14.28 2.94 -16.17
C GLU A 116 -13.97 1.59 -15.51
N ASP A 117 -13.97 0.54 -16.31
CA ASP A 117 -13.71 -0.82 -15.82
C ASP A 117 -12.20 -1.11 -15.81
N PHE A 118 -11.50 -0.57 -14.80
CA PHE A 118 -10.08 -0.80 -14.61
C PHE A 118 -9.83 -1.87 -13.56
N ASN A 119 -8.95 -2.82 -13.87
CA ASN A 119 -8.46 -3.80 -12.90
C ASN A 119 -7.21 -3.33 -12.18
N LEU A 120 -6.38 -2.50 -12.82
CA LEU A 120 -5.11 -2.05 -12.28
C LEU A 120 -4.80 -0.64 -12.72
N ALA A 121 -4.35 0.19 -11.80
CA ALA A 121 -3.73 1.47 -12.08
C ALA A 121 -2.39 1.58 -11.36
N ARG A 122 -1.38 2.04 -12.07
CA ARG A 122 -0.07 2.34 -11.47
C ARG A 122 0.06 3.83 -11.25
N ILE A 123 0.43 4.20 -10.04
CA ILE A 123 0.73 5.59 -9.67
C ILE A 123 2.25 5.71 -9.62
N GLY A 124 2.82 6.41 -10.58
CA GLY A 124 4.27 6.60 -10.67
C GLY A 124 4.76 7.89 -10.02
N LEU A 125 6.06 7.99 -9.91
CA LEU A 125 6.76 9.21 -9.49
C LEU A 125 6.53 10.30 -10.55
N GLY A 126 5.91 11.40 -10.22
CA GLY A 126 5.74 12.53 -11.13
C GLY A 126 4.32 12.77 -11.64
N ASN A 127 3.32 12.33 -10.90
CA ASN A 127 1.90 12.60 -11.16
C ASN A 127 1.34 11.97 -12.44
N THR A 128 2.02 10.99 -13.00
CA THR A 128 1.53 10.29 -14.19
C THR A 128 0.79 9.04 -13.77
N VAL A 129 -0.49 8.99 -14.09
CA VAL A 129 -1.29 7.77 -13.95
C VAL A 129 -1.16 6.99 -15.25
N LYS A 130 -0.62 5.79 -15.16
CA LYS A 130 -0.65 4.86 -16.29
C LYS A 130 -1.78 3.86 -16.06
N ASN A 131 -2.68 3.82 -17.01
CA ASN A 131 -3.80 2.89 -16.98
C ASN A 131 -3.41 1.64 -17.76
N GLU A 132 -3.41 0.51 -17.10
CA GLU A 132 -3.28 -0.78 -17.75
C GLU A 132 -4.62 -1.50 -17.60
N ALA A 133 -5.38 -1.54 -18.68
CA ALA A 133 -6.60 -2.33 -18.74
C ALA A 133 -6.24 -3.75 -19.14
N HIS A 134 -6.49 -4.72 -18.25
CA HIS A 134 -6.45 -6.13 -18.61
C HIS A 134 -7.86 -6.56 -19.00
N THR A 135 -8.08 -6.74 -20.30
CA THR A 135 -9.28 -7.40 -20.80
C THR A 135 -9.09 -8.92 -20.67
N HIS A 136 -9.97 -9.53 -19.92
CA HIS A 136 -10.09 -10.99 -19.89
C HIS A 136 -10.97 -11.47 -21.02
#